data_00cff17da492fc7deed98de8968ef2af
#
_entry.id   00cff17da492fc7deed98de8968ef2af
#
_cell.length_a   1.000
_cell.length_b   1.000
_cell.length_c   1.000
_cell.angle_alpha   90.00
_cell.angle_beta   90.00
_cell.angle_gamma   90.00
#
_symmetry.space_group_name_H-M   'P 1'
#
loop_
_entity.id
_entity.type
_entity.pdbx_description
1 polymer ?
#
loop_
_entity_poly.entity_id
_entity_poly.type
_entity_poly.pdbx_seq_one_letter_code
_entity_poly.pdbx_strand_id
1 'polypeptide(L)'
;AVRFIPDRSASIACVAVTAPSGREGTAFLMARVAVERAARQRNDRLMAAVGPALARLGELAVAHHAEVVEGPADSVAAAFLVERGGVAAFHDAVAAIAAADPRRAVLCSGPWPAYSFVGGAMADLAAGASSDARH
;
A
#
# COMPACT_ATOMS: atom_id res chain seq x y z
N ALA A 1 3.66 11.50 -2.47
CA ALA A 1 3.00 10.31 -1.92
C ALA A 1 1.49 10.52 -1.88
N VAL A 2 0.76 9.48 -2.16
CA VAL A 2 -0.72 9.49 -2.13
C VAL A 2 -1.17 8.43 -1.13
N ARG A 3 -2.10 8.79 -0.25
CA ARG A 3 -2.66 7.89 0.74
C ARG A 3 -4.17 7.81 0.58
N PHE A 4 -4.67 6.59 0.43
CA PHE A 4 -6.10 6.29 0.37
C PHE A 4 -6.55 5.75 1.72
N ILE A 5 -7.50 6.42 2.34
CA ILE A 5 -8.07 6.03 3.63
C ILE A 5 -9.51 5.60 3.37
N PRO A 6 -9.88 4.34 3.62
CA PRO A 6 -11.25 3.90 3.50
C PRO A 6 -12.15 4.61 4.53
N ASP A 7 -13.44 4.59 4.27
CA ASP A 7 -14.43 5.27 5.09
C ASP A 7 -14.35 4.86 6.57
N ARG A 8 -14.46 5.84 7.46
CA ARG A 8 -14.47 5.68 8.91
C ARG A 8 -15.65 4.86 9.45
N SER A 9 -16.66 4.59 8.64
CA SER A 9 -17.81 3.80 9.05
C SER A 9 -17.58 2.28 9.03
N ALA A 10 -16.45 1.81 8.51
CA ALA A 10 -16.04 0.42 8.67
C ALA A 10 -15.60 0.20 10.12
N SER A 11 -16.56 -0.19 10.95
CA SER A 11 -16.33 -0.56 12.33
C SER A 11 -15.26 -1.63 12.42
N ILE A 12 -14.16 -1.32 13.07
CA ILE A 12 -13.15 -2.31 13.40
C ILE A 12 -13.76 -3.23 14.45
N ALA A 13 -14.24 -4.39 14.02
CA ALA A 13 -14.55 -5.45 14.95
C ALA A 13 -13.22 -5.94 15.56
N CYS A 14 -12.86 -5.43 16.72
CA CYS A 14 -11.85 -6.04 17.56
C CYS A 14 -12.36 -7.43 17.96
N VAL A 15 -11.93 -8.45 17.26
CA VAL A 15 -12.09 -9.82 17.74
C VAL A 15 -11.06 -9.99 18.84
N ALA A 16 -11.52 -9.93 20.09
CA ALA A 16 -10.74 -10.35 21.23
C ALA A 16 -10.53 -11.87 21.10
N VAL A 17 -9.33 -12.28 20.74
CA VAL A 17 -8.94 -13.69 20.76
C VAL A 17 -8.68 -14.06 22.22
N THR A 18 -9.65 -14.65 22.87
CA THR A 18 -9.43 -15.36 24.14
C THR A 18 -8.55 -16.56 23.85
N ALA A 19 -7.37 -16.59 24.48
CA ALA A 19 -6.49 -17.74 24.38
C ALA A 19 -7.19 -18.99 24.89
N PRO A 20 -7.35 -20.06 24.07
CA PRO A 20 -7.98 -21.29 24.52
C PRO A 20 -7.06 -22.04 25.46
N SER A 21 -7.62 -22.73 26.44
CA SER A 21 -6.90 -23.56 27.39
C SER A 21 -6.91 -25.02 26.95
N GLY A 22 -5.75 -25.70 26.98
CA GLY A 22 -5.57 -27.14 27.10
C GLY A 22 -5.27 -27.99 25.87
N ARG A 23 -5.84 -28.03 24.71
CA ARG A 23 -5.54 -28.91 23.56
C ARG A 23 -5.10 -28.17 22.29
N GLU A 24 -4.10 -27.38 22.34
CA GLU A 24 -4.24 -25.98 21.90
C GLU A 24 -3.26 -25.61 20.83
N GLY A 25 -2.26 -26.41 20.54
CA GLY A 25 -1.27 -26.13 19.49
C GLY A 25 -1.93 -26.06 18.11
N THR A 26 -2.81 -27.01 17.80
CA THR A 26 -3.49 -27.07 16.50
C THR A 26 -4.58 -26.02 16.38
N ALA A 27 -5.39 -25.82 17.43
CA ALA A 27 -6.43 -24.78 17.44
C ALA A 27 -5.83 -23.38 17.38
N PHE A 28 -4.71 -23.13 18.08
CA PHE A 28 -3.98 -21.88 18.03
C PHE A 28 -3.40 -21.61 16.63
N LEU A 29 -2.80 -22.61 15.99
CA LEU A 29 -2.27 -22.50 14.63
C LEU A 29 -3.37 -22.26 13.61
N MET A 30 -4.51 -22.95 13.73
CA MET A 30 -5.68 -22.72 12.86
C MET A 30 -6.27 -21.33 13.04
N ALA A 31 -6.37 -20.84 14.27
CA ALA A 31 -6.84 -19.49 14.55
C ALA A 31 -5.88 -18.43 13.95
N ARG A 32 -4.58 -18.64 14.07
CA ARG A 32 -3.56 -17.78 13.47
C ARG A 32 -3.64 -17.77 11.94
N VAL A 33 -3.79 -18.94 11.32
CA VAL A 33 -3.96 -19.05 9.87
C VAL A 33 -5.23 -18.34 9.41
N ALA A 34 -6.34 -18.47 10.16
CA ALA A 34 -7.58 -17.77 9.84
C ALA A 34 -7.45 -16.26 9.92
N VAL A 35 -6.74 -15.74 10.93
CA VAL A 35 -6.45 -14.30 11.07
C VAL A 35 -5.58 -13.81 9.91
N GLU A 36 -4.54 -14.55 9.55
CA GLU A 36 -3.67 -14.20 8.42
C GLU A 36 -4.42 -14.20 7.08
N ARG A 37 -5.30 -15.17 6.85
CA ARG A 37 -6.17 -15.20 5.66
C ARG A 37 -7.12 -14.03 5.61
N ALA A 38 -7.76 -13.69 6.73
CA ALA A 38 -8.64 -12.55 6.82
C ALA A 38 -7.91 -11.24 6.54
N ALA A 39 -6.69 -11.09 7.06
CA ALA A 39 -5.83 -9.94 6.79
C ALA A 39 -5.46 -9.83 5.31
N ARG A 40 -5.05 -10.93 4.68
CA ARG A 40 -4.77 -10.96 3.23
C ARG A 40 -5.97 -10.60 2.39
N GLN A 41 -7.14 -11.17 2.68
CA GLN A 41 -8.38 -10.85 1.97
C GLN A 41 -8.75 -9.38 2.11
N ARG A 42 -8.57 -8.80 3.29
CA ARG A 42 -8.80 -7.38 3.53
C ARG A 42 -7.84 -6.52 2.71
N ASN A 43 -6.55 -6.85 2.71
CA ASN A 43 -5.54 -6.17 1.93
C ASN A 43 -5.82 -6.26 0.42
N ASP A 44 -6.19 -7.44 -0.07
CA ASP A 44 -6.57 -7.66 -1.47
C ASP A 44 -7.78 -6.82 -1.87
N ARG A 45 -8.78 -6.72 -1.00
CA ARG A 45 -9.97 -5.88 -1.22
C ARG A 45 -9.62 -4.40 -1.27
N LEU A 46 -8.75 -3.94 -0.35
CA LEU A 46 -8.28 -2.55 -0.34
C LEU A 46 -7.49 -2.23 -1.62
N MET A 47 -6.57 -3.09 -2.00
CA MET A 47 -5.80 -2.91 -3.24
C MET A 47 -6.69 -2.96 -4.48
N ALA A 48 -7.67 -3.86 -4.53
CA ALA A 48 -8.64 -3.93 -5.62
C ALA A 48 -9.51 -2.67 -5.71
N ALA A 49 -9.92 -2.13 -4.57
CA ALA A 49 -10.74 -0.92 -4.52
C ALA A 49 -10.00 0.33 -5.02
N VAL A 50 -8.70 0.41 -4.79
CA VAL A 50 -7.87 1.56 -5.24
C VAL A 50 -7.14 1.28 -6.56
N GLY A 51 -7.17 0.05 -7.05
CA GLY A 51 -6.47 -0.39 -8.26
C GLY A 51 -6.70 0.50 -9.48
N PRO A 52 -7.96 0.84 -9.84
CA PRO A 52 -8.24 1.74 -10.97
C PRO A 52 -7.63 3.14 -10.81
N ALA A 53 -7.66 3.68 -9.59
CA ALA A 53 -7.04 4.97 -9.28
C ALA A 53 -5.52 4.90 -9.39
N LEU A 54 -4.91 3.84 -8.85
CA LEU A 54 -3.46 3.61 -8.93
C LEU A 54 -3.00 3.43 -10.38
N ALA A 55 -3.76 2.69 -11.20
CA ALA A 55 -3.46 2.50 -12.62
C ALA A 55 -3.48 3.83 -13.37
N ARG A 56 -4.48 4.65 -13.14
CA ARG A 56 -4.60 5.97 -13.76
C ARG A 56 -3.45 6.91 -13.38
N LEU A 57 -3.06 6.93 -12.11
CA LEU A 57 -1.94 7.72 -11.64
C LEU A 57 -0.60 7.15 -12.12
N GLY A 58 -0.50 5.84 -12.23
CA GLY A 58 0.67 5.15 -12.76
C GLY A 58 0.99 5.49 -14.21
N GLU A 59 -0.03 5.79 -15.02
CA GLU A 59 0.15 6.25 -16.41
C GLU A 59 0.86 7.61 -16.49
N LEU A 60 0.71 8.44 -15.47
CA LEU A 60 1.34 9.77 -15.35
C LEU A 60 2.70 9.72 -14.65
N ALA A 61 3.11 8.59 -14.15
CA ALA A 61 4.33 8.41 -13.40
C ALA A 61 5.36 7.58 -14.18
N VAL A 62 6.63 7.85 -13.94
CA VAL A 62 7.75 7.06 -14.47
C VAL A 62 7.85 5.71 -13.74
N ALA A 63 7.60 5.73 -12.45
CA ALA A 63 7.58 4.56 -11.60
C ALA A 63 6.63 4.80 -10.43
N HIS A 64 6.09 3.74 -9.88
CA HIS A 64 5.26 3.81 -8.68
C HIS A 64 5.37 2.54 -7.84
N HIS A 65 5.05 2.69 -6.57
CA HIS A 65 4.93 1.56 -5.67
C HIS A 65 3.78 1.83 -4.70
N ALA A 66 3.06 0.82 -4.31
CA ALA A 66 1.93 0.92 -3.39
C ALA A 66 1.98 -0.19 -2.35
N GLU A 67 1.58 0.15 -1.12
CA GLU A 67 1.53 -0.78 -0.02
C GLU A 67 0.30 -0.53 0.86
N VAL A 68 -0.19 -1.57 1.51
CA VAL A 68 -1.21 -1.44 2.54
C VAL A 68 -0.52 -1.10 3.86
N VAL A 69 -0.94 -0.01 4.47
CA VAL A 69 -0.47 0.41 5.79
C VAL A 69 -1.50 0.00 6.81
N GLU A 70 -1.10 -0.92 7.68
CA GLU A 70 -1.93 -1.37 8.79
C GLU A 70 -2.00 -0.29 9.88
N GLY A 71 -3.18 -0.11 10.45
CA GLY A 71 -3.42 0.89 11.48
C GLY A 71 -4.85 0.87 11.98
N PRO A 72 -5.24 1.86 12.81
CA PRO A 72 -6.62 1.98 13.28
C PRO A 72 -7.65 2.09 12.14
N ALA A 73 -7.22 2.67 11.02
CA ALA A 73 -7.89 2.61 9.73
C ALA A 73 -6.87 2.15 8.71
N ASP A 74 -7.05 0.95 8.19
CA ASP A 74 -6.20 0.43 7.12
C ASP A 74 -6.24 1.38 5.94
N SER A 75 -5.09 1.68 5.38
CA SER A 75 -4.96 2.61 4.27
C SER A 75 -3.99 2.09 3.23
N VAL A 76 -4.12 2.58 2.01
CA VAL A 76 -3.14 2.31 0.96
C VAL A 76 -2.28 3.55 0.78
N ALA A 77 -0.98 3.40 0.96
CA ALA A 77 0.02 4.41 0.67
C ALA A 77 0.67 4.10 -0.68
N ALA A 78 0.78 5.08 -1.54
CA ALA A 78 1.44 4.94 -2.82
C ALA A 78 2.43 6.08 -3.04
N ALA A 79 3.61 5.75 -3.53
CA ALA A 79 4.62 6.69 -3.96
C ALA A 79 4.72 6.66 -5.49
N PHE A 80 4.74 7.82 -6.10
CA PHE A 80 4.84 7.98 -7.55
C PHE A 80 6.05 8.84 -7.88
N LEU A 81 6.88 8.35 -8.77
CA LEU A 81 7.96 9.13 -9.36
C LEU A 81 7.43 9.82 -10.62
N VAL A 82 7.27 11.12 -10.56
CA VAL A 82 6.70 11.94 -11.64
C VAL A 82 7.76 12.87 -12.18
N GLU A 83 7.82 13.03 -13.49
CA GLU A 83 8.67 14.02 -14.11
C GLU A 83 8.26 15.43 -13.67
N ARG A 84 9.24 16.32 -13.53
CA ARG A 84 9.03 17.68 -13.03
C ARG A 84 7.97 18.45 -13.83
N GLY A 85 7.93 18.27 -15.16
CA GLY A 85 6.93 18.87 -16.02
C GLY A 85 5.53 18.25 -15.94
N GLY A 86 5.41 17.05 -15.37
CA GLY A 86 4.14 16.32 -15.21
C GLY A 86 3.48 16.50 -13.84
N VAL A 87 4.10 17.21 -12.90
CA VAL A 87 3.60 17.35 -11.53
C VAL A 87 2.22 18.00 -11.48
N ALA A 88 1.97 19.06 -12.24
CA ALA A 88 0.67 19.74 -12.29
C ALA A 88 -0.44 18.80 -12.78
N ALA A 89 -0.21 18.08 -13.88
CA ALA A 89 -1.16 17.11 -14.42
C ALA A 89 -1.42 15.96 -13.44
N PHE A 90 -0.40 15.52 -12.72
CA PHE A 90 -0.53 14.50 -11.67
C PHE A 90 -1.42 14.99 -10.51
N HIS A 91 -1.21 16.20 -10.03
CA HIS A 91 -2.03 16.80 -8.98
C HIS A 91 -3.49 16.96 -9.42
N ASP A 92 -3.74 17.37 -10.65
CA ASP A 92 -5.09 17.48 -11.22
C ASP A 92 -5.77 16.10 -11.28
N ALA A 93 -5.05 15.05 -11.65
CA ALA A 93 -5.56 13.69 -11.67
C ALA A 93 -5.90 13.18 -10.25
N VAL A 94 -5.08 13.48 -9.26
CA VAL A 94 -5.36 13.14 -7.85
C VAL A 94 -6.61 13.86 -7.36
N ALA A 95 -6.76 15.14 -7.67
CA ALA A 95 -7.94 15.93 -7.31
C ALA A 95 -9.21 15.36 -7.96
N ALA A 96 -9.15 14.95 -9.23
CA ALA A 96 -10.26 14.32 -9.93
C ALA A 96 -10.67 12.98 -9.29
N ILE A 97 -9.70 12.17 -8.88
CA ILE A 97 -9.95 10.91 -8.17
C ILE A 97 -10.60 11.16 -6.81
N ALA A 98 -10.12 12.14 -6.06
CA ALA A 98 -10.71 12.53 -4.78
C ALA A 98 -12.15 13.03 -4.92
N ALA A 99 -12.43 13.79 -5.96
CA ALA A 99 -13.77 14.30 -6.24
C ALA A 99 -14.76 13.21 -6.71
N ALA A 100 -14.26 12.17 -7.37
CA ALA A 100 -15.09 11.07 -7.87
C ALA A 100 -15.65 10.18 -6.76
N ASP A 101 -14.97 10.08 -5.63
CA ASP A 101 -15.42 9.28 -4.48
C ASP A 101 -15.25 10.09 -3.17
N PRO A 102 -16.25 10.90 -2.79
CA PRO A 102 -16.19 11.71 -1.57
C PRO A 102 -16.18 10.88 -0.28
N ARG A 103 -16.49 9.59 -0.34
CA ARG A 103 -16.41 8.67 0.81
C ARG A 103 -14.99 8.27 1.13
N ARG A 104 -14.10 8.38 0.17
CA ARG A 104 -12.69 8.02 0.30
C ARG A 104 -11.86 9.27 0.52
N ALA A 105 -11.12 9.31 1.62
CA ALA A 105 -10.15 10.36 1.84
C ALA A 105 -8.89 10.08 1.03
N VAL A 106 -8.46 11.04 0.24
CA VAL A 106 -7.22 11.00 -0.52
C VAL A 106 -6.30 12.10 -0.03
N LEU A 107 -5.14 11.74 0.48
CA LEU A 107 -4.11 12.67 0.93
C LEU A 107 -2.95 12.62 -0.07
N CYS A 108 -2.60 13.77 -0.62
CA CYS A 108 -1.45 13.92 -1.49
C CYS A 108 -0.41 14.83 -0.84
N SER A 109 0.83 14.40 -0.82
CA SER A 109 1.95 15.18 -0.28
C SER A 109 3.13 15.18 -1.23
N GLY A 110 3.97 16.20 -1.16
CA GLY A 110 5.11 16.39 -2.04
C GLY A 110 4.89 17.55 -3.01
N PRO A 111 5.83 17.75 -3.96
CA PRO A 111 6.90 16.80 -4.33
C PRO A 111 8.00 16.68 -3.27
N TRP A 112 8.44 15.45 -3.03
CA TRP A 112 9.55 15.12 -2.16
C TRP A 112 10.73 14.58 -2.97
N PRO A 113 11.98 14.64 -2.48
CA PRO A 113 13.09 13.93 -3.11
C PRO A 113 12.77 12.42 -3.28
N ALA A 114 13.30 11.82 -4.34
CA ALA A 114 12.97 10.47 -4.77
C ALA A 114 13.61 9.36 -3.91
N TYR A 115 13.66 9.51 -2.60
CA TYR A 115 14.30 8.54 -1.68
C TYR A 115 13.67 7.15 -1.71
N SER A 116 12.36 7.06 -1.92
CA SER A 116 11.65 5.77 -1.99
C SER A 116 12.03 4.93 -3.21
N PHE A 117 12.66 5.53 -4.21
CA PHE A 117 13.05 4.88 -5.46
C PHE A 117 14.56 4.62 -5.57
N VAL A 118 15.35 5.27 -4.71
CA VAL A 118 16.82 5.10 -4.70
C VAL A 118 17.24 3.78 -4.07
N GLY A 119 16.49 3.30 -3.07
CA GLY A 119 16.78 2.04 -2.39
C GLY A 119 16.74 0.80 -3.30
N GLY A 120 15.83 0.77 -4.26
CA GLY A 120 15.74 -0.30 -5.24
C GLY A 120 16.93 -0.34 -6.19
N ALA A 121 17.35 0.82 -6.69
CA ALA A 121 18.51 0.93 -7.56
C ALA A 121 19.83 0.51 -6.86
N MET A 122 19.96 0.80 -5.58
CA MET A 122 21.13 0.39 -4.78
C MET A 122 21.14 -1.13 -4.51
N ALA A 123 19.96 -1.74 -4.34
CA ALA A 123 19.84 -3.18 -4.18
C ALA A 123 20.23 -3.93 -5.46
N ASP A 124 19.83 -3.42 -6.62
CA ASP A 124 20.18 -3.99 -7.92
C ASP A 124 21.68 -3.84 -8.24
N LEU A 125 22.28 -2.71 -7.85
CA LEU A 125 23.73 -2.52 -8.00
C LEU A 125 24.52 -3.46 -7.07
N ALA A 126 24.05 -3.70 -5.87
CA ALA A 126 24.68 -4.63 -4.94
C ALA A 126 24.55 -6.09 -5.43
N ALA A 127 23.42 -6.46 -6.03
CA ALA A 127 23.21 -7.77 -6.62
C ALA A 127 24.08 -7.98 -7.87
N GLY A 128 24.26 -6.94 -8.68
CA GLY A 128 25.14 -6.98 -9.86
C GLY A 128 26.61 -7.12 -9.53
N ALA A 129 27.07 -6.47 -8.44
CA ALA A 129 28.45 -6.56 -8.00
C ALA A 129 28.82 -7.94 -7.42
N SER A 130 27.84 -8.67 -6.89
CA SER A 130 28.08 -10.04 -6.37
C SER A 130 28.20 -11.09 -7.47
N SER A 131 27.73 -10.81 -8.67
CA SER A 131 27.80 -11.73 -9.81
C SER A 131 29.17 -11.74 -10.51
N ASP A 132 29.91 -10.63 -10.37
CA ASP A 132 31.21 -10.49 -11.07
C ASP A 132 32.42 -11.03 -10.24
N ALA A 133 32.19 -11.37 -8.99
CA ALA A 133 33.25 -11.88 -8.10
C ALA A 133 33.47 -13.39 -8.18
N ARG A 134 32.86 -14.11 -9.15
CA ARG A 134 33.01 -15.57 -9.32
C ARG A 134 33.76 -16.00 -10.58
N HIS A 135 34.50 -15.14 -11.17
CA HIS A 135 35.45 -15.49 -12.23
C HIS A 135 36.90 -15.40 -11.77
#